data_c2ebcc06167fb882cbe71d14c70453e5
#
_entry.id   c2ebcc06167fb882cbe71d14c70453e5
#
_cell.length_a   1.000
_cell.length_b   1.000
_cell.length_c   1.000
_cell.angle_alpha   90.00
_cell.angle_beta   90.00
_cell.angle_gamma   90.00
#
_symmetry.space_group_name_H-M   'P 1'
#
loop_
_entity.id
_entity.type
_entity.pdbx_description
1 polymer ?
#
loop_
_entity_poly.entity_id
_entity_poly.type
_entity_poly.pdbx_seq_one_letter_code
_entity_poly.pdbx_strand_id
1 'polypeptide(L)'
;MTTVAISASDSEAFAPTQNGLTADVVPRWSAGSRIAFRFFFLLTLLYSIVTLGVEVVYRLPFALRLGVWWSSTVIEPIWSPIVRWIARNVLRVTISGPISAQWVGLFCVAMLSALATLGWTIADRRRLQYHSLYEWLRVYCRFAAAVLLMSYGLEKVLITQADFPPAPSALLKPLGSFDPASFFFAYLAASPAYQAFAGSVELLAGILLIPRRTTAIGALLAVGAMANVLVVNWAFDIRMYRISLSTFIIAVFLLLPDLPRLANVLVLNRTVLPAKPRWLFDAPRFNKLAQILGVFFLIGEIAFLVRRDMTEGMHWRGRPPLYGAYVVQNFVRSGASATPPATDDGRWTQLAVDSKPTGNLMPVDAFGVIVRPRDTVQVMIRVDTAHRVVTFVQGKQTSQWTYTTPDTNHLVLTGVDHFRRAGMTLALKSPSSAAARDTATSTASGASDSVRVTLRRLDLMAFRLLRGK
;
A
#
# COMPACT_ATOMS: atom_id res chain seq x y z
N MET A 1 15.92 40.52 -73.64
CA MET A 1 15.88 41.90 -73.18
C MET A 1 14.44 42.37 -73.27
N THR A 2 13.73 42.42 -72.19
CA THR A 2 12.51 43.22 -72.04
C THR A 2 12.32 43.47 -70.57
N THR A 3 12.66 44.67 -70.15
CA THR A 3 12.58 45.20 -68.80
C THR A 3 11.13 45.57 -68.54
N VAL A 4 10.51 44.98 -67.53
CA VAL A 4 9.19 45.43 -67.04
C VAL A 4 9.45 46.27 -65.81
N ALA A 5 9.16 47.55 -65.90
CA ALA A 5 9.14 48.52 -64.84
C ALA A 5 7.88 48.29 -64.00
N ILE A 6 8.03 47.97 -62.69
CA ILE A 6 6.94 47.96 -61.74
C ILE A 6 6.85 49.30 -61.06
N SER A 7 5.71 49.95 -61.31
CA SER A 7 5.28 51.22 -60.73
C SER A 7 5.15 51.18 -59.25
N ALA A 8 5.78 52.08 -58.55
CA ALA A 8 5.63 52.36 -57.13
C ALA A 8 4.38 53.24 -56.91
N SER A 9 3.27 52.61 -56.50
CA SER A 9 2.16 53.32 -55.86
C SER A 9 1.25 52.29 -55.23
N ASP A 10 1.38 52.13 -53.95
CA ASP A 10 0.32 51.82 -53.02
C ASP A 10 0.95 51.48 -51.63
N SER A 11 1.56 52.53 -51.07
CA SER A 11 1.83 52.51 -49.59
C SER A 11 0.60 53.05 -48.87
N GLU A 12 -0.49 52.33 -48.92
CA GLU A 12 -1.55 52.54 -47.93
C GLU A 12 -1.10 51.97 -46.58
N ALA A 13 -0.87 52.88 -45.66
CA ALA A 13 -0.56 52.73 -44.30
C ALA A 13 -1.54 51.76 -43.63
N PHE A 14 -1.09 50.56 -43.29
CA PHE A 14 -1.72 49.73 -42.27
C PHE A 14 -1.49 50.41 -40.92
N ALA A 15 -2.40 51.32 -40.54
CA ALA A 15 -2.49 51.80 -39.16
C ALA A 15 -2.83 50.61 -38.28
N PRO A 16 -2.05 50.31 -37.21
CA PRO A 16 -2.46 49.28 -36.24
C PRO A 16 -3.70 49.83 -35.54
N THR A 17 -4.83 49.26 -35.87
CA THR A 17 -6.05 49.42 -35.08
C THR A 17 -5.71 49.02 -33.64
N GLN A 18 -5.61 50.04 -32.80
CA GLN A 18 -5.59 49.84 -31.32
C GLN A 18 -6.94 49.23 -30.94
N ASN A 19 -7.06 47.93 -31.15
CA ASN A 19 -8.13 47.17 -30.50
C ASN A 19 -7.82 47.19 -29.03
N GLY A 20 -8.68 47.92 -28.34
CA GLY A 20 -8.66 48.13 -26.92
C GLY A 20 -8.33 46.84 -26.15
N LEU A 21 -7.52 47.00 -25.17
CA LEU A 21 -7.32 46.09 -24.07
C LEU A 21 -8.70 45.57 -23.62
N THR A 22 -9.18 44.49 -24.26
CA THR A 22 -10.24 43.70 -23.67
C THR A 22 -9.62 43.12 -22.39
N ALA A 23 -9.92 43.75 -21.28
CA ALA A 23 -9.64 43.20 -19.97
C ALA A 23 -10.03 41.72 -20.06
N ASP A 24 -9.08 40.82 -19.86
CA ASP A 24 -9.32 39.39 -19.84
C ASP A 24 -10.50 39.15 -18.88
N VAL A 25 -11.71 39.04 -19.42
CA VAL A 25 -12.92 38.77 -18.64
C VAL A 25 -12.74 37.38 -18.10
N VAL A 26 -12.23 37.31 -16.86
CA VAL A 26 -12.05 36.05 -16.17
C VAL A 26 -13.44 35.37 -16.11
N PRO A 27 -13.63 34.23 -16.80
CA PRO A 27 -14.94 33.62 -16.93
C PRO A 27 -15.51 33.31 -15.55
N ARG A 28 -16.67 33.86 -15.27
CA ARG A 28 -17.40 33.61 -14.00
C ARG A 28 -17.77 32.13 -13.92
N TRP A 29 -17.53 31.53 -12.78
CA TRP A 29 -17.91 30.14 -12.55
C TRP A 29 -19.43 29.99 -12.55
N SER A 30 -19.94 28.96 -13.22
CA SER A 30 -21.35 28.58 -13.11
C SER A 30 -21.73 28.21 -11.68
N ALA A 31 -23.00 28.27 -11.34
CA ALA A 31 -23.49 27.84 -10.01
C ALA A 31 -23.09 26.38 -9.73
N GLY A 32 -23.25 25.49 -10.72
CA GLY A 32 -22.85 24.09 -10.62
C GLY A 32 -21.35 23.91 -10.37
N SER A 33 -20.50 24.66 -11.11
CA SER A 33 -19.04 24.60 -10.91
C SER A 33 -18.61 25.06 -9.52
N ARG A 34 -19.28 26.07 -8.96
CA ARG A 34 -19.01 26.54 -7.59
C ARG A 34 -19.37 25.51 -6.54
N ILE A 35 -20.58 24.87 -6.66
CA ILE A 35 -21.04 23.84 -5.75
C ILE A 35 -20.12 22.61 -5.85
N ALA A 36 -19.81 22.14 -7.05
CA ALA A 36 -18.90 21.02 -7.29
C ALA A 36 -17.51 21.27 -6.70
N PHE A 37 -16.98 22.47 -6.87
CA PHE A 37 -15.69 22.86 -6.28
C PHE A 37 -15.74 22.84 -4.74
N ARG A 38 -16.76 23.44 -4.13
CA ARG A 38 -16.91 23.44 -2.67
C ARG A 38 -16.98 22.01 -2.13
N PHE A 39 -17.78 21.17 -2.77
CA PHE A 39 -17.88 19.76 -2.38
C PHE A 39 -16.54 19.03 -2.49
N PHE A 40 -15.88 19.13 -3.64
CA PHE A 40 -14.60 18.44 -3.85
C PHE A 40 -13.51 18.99 -2.92
N PHE A 41 -13.48 20.29 -2.67
CA PHE A 41 -12.55 20.91 -1.72
C PHE A 41 -12.76 20.38 -0.30
N LEU A 42 -14.00 20.38 0.19
CA LEU A 42 -14.33 19.88 1.52
C LEU A 42 -14.11 18.36 1.64
N LEU A 43 -14.49 17.62 0.59
CA LEU A 43 -14.23 16.18 0.54
C LEU A 43 -12.75 15.89 0.66
N THR A 44 -11.90 16.58 -0.13
CA THR A 44 -10.46 16.41 -0.09
C THR A 44 -9.89 16.82 1.26
N LEU A 45 -10.35 17.93 1.84
CA LEU A 45 -9.90 18.41 3.14
C LEU A 45 -10.23 17.43 4.26
N LEU A 46 -11.49 17.03 4.40
CA LEU A 46 -11.95 16.09 5.42
C LEU A 46 -11.31 14.71 5.27
N TYR A 47 -11.24 14.23 4.03
CA TYR A 47 -10.57 12.95 3.73
C TYR A 47 -9.07 13.01 4.05
N SER A 48 -8.42 14.15 3.84
CA SER A 48 -7.02 14.35 4.20
C SER A 48 -6.80 14.34 5.70
N ILE A 49 -7.67 15.00 6.47
CA ILE A 49 -7.58 15.02 7.93
C ILE A 49 -7.70 13.61 8.51
N VAL A 50 -8.64 12.81 7.98
CA VAL A 50 -8.98 11.49 8.54
C VAL A 50 -8.10 10.37 7.98
N THR A 51 -7.66 10.47 6.72
CA THR A 51 -7.06 9.33 6.01
C THR A 51 -5.84 9.71 5.17
N LEU A 52 -6.05 10.43 4.07
CA LEU A 52 -5.01 10.68 3.06
C LEU A 52 -3.83 11.46 3.62
N GLY A 53 -4.10 12.49 4.42
CA GLY A 53 -3.06 13.31 5.04
C GLY A 53 -2.23 12.50 6.04
N VAL A 54 -2.86 11.59 6.76
CA VAL A 54 -2.17 10.66 7.67
C VAL A 54 -1.22 9.78 6.86
N GLU A 55 -1.69 9.19 5.74
CA GLU A 55 -0.86 8.37 4.86
C GLU A 55 0.31 9.13 4.23
N VAL A 56 0.08 10.38 3.85
CA VAL A 56 1.15 11.27 3.34
C VAL A 56 2.15 11.58 4.45
N VAL A 57 1.67 11.96 5.65
CA VAL A 57 2.53 12.32 6.78
C VAL A 57 3.41 11.16 7.22
N TYR A 58 2.91 9.92 7.20
CA TYR A 58 3.72 8.73 7.51
C TYR A 58 4.93 8.57 6.58
N ARG A 59 4.87 9.12 5.39
CA ARG A 59 5.91 8.99 4.37
C ARG A 59 6.85 10.19 4.30
N LEU A 60 6.54 11.27 5.03
CA LEU A 60 7.41 12.45 5.08
C LEU A 60 8.55 12.28 6.08
N PRO A 61 9.72 12.88 5.82
CA PRO A 61 10.84 12.91 6.74
C PRO A 61 10.42 13.43 8.12
N PHE A 62 10.84 12.74 9.18
CA PHE A 62 10.62 13.14 10.59
C PHE A 62 9.14 13.21 11.05
N ALA A 63 8.18 12.98 10.15
CA ALA A 63 6.77 13.15 10.45
C ALA A 63 6.05 11.86 10.87
N LEU A 64 6.70 10.70 10.83
CA LEU A 64 6.12 9.40 11.20
C LEU A 64 5.50 9.43 12.61
N ARG A 65 6.24 9.90 13.61
CA ARG A 65 5.75 9.99 15.01
C ARG A 65 4.53 10.90 15.12
N LEU A 66 4.53 12.03 14.39
CA LEU A 66 3.41 12.96 14.34
C LEU A 66 2.18 12.29 13.71
N GLY A 67 2.36 11.58 12.60
CA GLY A 67 1.28 10.84 11.94
C GLY A 67 0.68 9.75 12.82
N VAL A 68 1.53 8.97 13.51
CA VAL A 68 1.06 7.96 14.49
C VAL A 68 0.28 8.62 15.61
N TRP A 69 0.85 9.65 16.25
CA TRP A 69 0.20 10.38 17.34
C TRP A 69 -1.14 10.98 16.88
N TRP A 70 -1.16 11.66 15.72
CA TRP A 70 -2.37 12.25 15.17
C TRP A 70 -3.46 11.21 14.94
N SER A 71 -3.11 10.11 14.28
CA SER A 71 -4.04 9.02 13.97
C SER A 71 -4.59 8.36 15.24
N SER A 72 -3.73 7.95 16.17
CA SER A 72 -4.13 7.17 17.33
C SER A 72 -4.73 8.00 18.46
N THR A 73 -4.26 9.25 18.66
CA THR A 73 -4.65 10.07 19.80
C THR A 73 -5.77 11.07 19.45
N VAL A 74 -5.81 11.56 18.20
CA VAL A 74 -6.79 12.58 17.81
C VAL A 74 -7.88 11.99 16.94
N ILE A 75 -7.51 11.29 15.84
CA ILE A 75 -8.51 10.85 14.85
C ILE A 75 -9.28 9.64 15.34
N GLU A 76 -8.60 8.57 15.74
CA GLU A 76 -9.26 7.31 16.09
C GLU A 76 -10.31 7.45 17.21
N PRO A 77 -10.05 8.15 18.34
CA PRO A 77 -11.04 8.33 19.40
C PRO A 77 -12.28 9.12 18.98
N ILE A 78 -12.14 10.05 18.01
CA ILE A 78 -13.24 10.90 17.53
C ILE A 78 -13.98 10.21 16.37
N TRP A 79 -13.22 9.70 15.39
CA TRP A 79 -13.76 9.20 14.13
C TRP A 79 -14.43 7.84 14.25
N SER A 80 -13.81 6.92 14.98
CA SER A 80 -14.35 5.56 15.16
C SER A 80 -15.75 5.51 15.79
N PRO A 81 -16.06 6.30 16.85
CA PRO A 81 -17.42 6.36 17.39
C PRO A 81 -18.43 6.90 16.38
N ILE A 82 -18.07 7.94 15.60
CA ILE A 82 -18.94 8.52 14.56
C ILE A 82 -19.27 7.47 13.50
N VAL A 83 -18.25 6.79 12.99
CA VAL A 83 -18.41 5.74 11.97
C VAL A 83 -19.30 4.60 12.49
N ARG A 84 -19.07 4.13 13.72
CA ARG A 84 -19.89 3.10 14.34
C ARG A 84 -21.33 3.54 14.57
N TRP A 85 -21.54 4.79 15.01
CA TRP A 85 -22.88 5.33 15.22
C TRP A 85 -23.65 5.43 13.90
N ILE A 86 -23.03 5.97 12.83
CA ILE A 86 -23.66 6.08 11.50
C ILE A 86 -23.95 4.69 10.92
N ALA A 87 -23.01 3.75 11.06
CA ALA A 87 -23.25 2.37 10.62
C ALA A 87 -24.51 1.77 11.23
N ARG A 88 -24.67 1.92 12.56
CA ARG A 88 -25.78 1.33 13.30
C ARG A 88 -27.11 2.05 13.08
N ASN A 89 -27.11 3.39 13.15
CA ASN A 89 -28.34 4.18 13.24
C ASN A 89 -28.82 4.70 11.88
N VAL A 90 -27.89 4.98 10.95
CA VAL A 90 -28.23 5.52 9.62
C VAL A 90 -28.25 4.42 8.57
N LEU A 91 -27.15 3.69 8.43
CA LEU A 91 -27.02 2.67 7.40
C LEU A 91 -27.58 1.30 7.79
N ARG A 92 -27.79 1.08 9.09
CA ARG A 92 -28.26 -0.20 9.66
C ARG A 92 -27.41 -1.41 9.23
N VAL A 93 -26.11 -1.19 9.08
CA VAL A 93 -25.13 -2.23 8.70
C VAL A 93 -24.26 -2.59 9.88
N THR A 94 -23.88 -3.87 9.96
CA THR A 94 -22.91 -4.35 10.94
C THR A 94 -21.50 -4.22 10.34
N ILE A 95 -20.60 -3.57 11.07
CA ILE A 95 -19.18 -3.53 10.69
C ILE A 95 -18.58 -4.88 11.03
N SER A 96 -18.39 -5.73 10.02
CA SER A 96 -17.84 -7.08 10.13
C SER A 96 -16.31 -7.14 10.04
N GLY A 97 -15.64 -6.02 9.77
CA GLY A 97 -14.20 -5.97 9.65
C GLY A 97 -13.66 -4.62 9.14
N PRO A 98 -12.34 -4.54 8.94
CA PRO A 98 -11.68 -3.29 8.51
C PRO A 98 -12.21 -2.73 7.18
N ILE A 99 -12.57 -3.58 6.24
CA ILE A 99 -13.07 -3.18 4.91
C ILE A 99 -14.42 -2.48 5.03
N SER A 100 -15.38 -3.08 5.76
CA SER A 100 -16.69 -2.47 5.97
C SER A 100 -16.58 -1.14 6.73
N ALA A 101 -15.69 -1.04 7.73
CA ALA A 101 -15.41 0.21 8.44
C ALA A 101 -14.87 1.31 7.51
N GLN A 102 -14.01 0.95 6.55
CA GLN A 102 -13.45 1.89 5.59
C GLN A 102 -14.50 2.48 4.64
N TRP A 103 -15.42 1.64 4.13
CA TRP A 103 -16.50 2.10 3.27
C TRP A 103 -17.51 3.00 4.00
N VAL A 104 -17.87 2.62 5.23
CA VAL A 104 -18.71 3.48 6.08
C VAL A 104 -18.00 4.80 6.38
N GLY A 105 -16.69 4.77 6.68
CA GLY A 105 -15.90 5.96 6.90
C GLY A 105 -15.88 6.89 5.67
N LEU A 106 -15.70 6.35 4.47
CA LEU A 106 -15.76 7.13 3.23
C LEU A 106 -17.14 7.75 3.00
N PHE A 107 -18.20 7.00 3.27
CA PHE A 107 -19.56 7.51 3.24
C PHE A 107 -19.76 8.67 4.24
N CYS A 108 -19.24 8.53 5.47
CA CYS A 108 -19.30 9.59 6.47
C CYS A 108 -18.59 10.88 6.00
N VAL A 109 -17.39 10.74 5.42
CA VAL A 109 -16.66 11.89 4.86
C VAL A 109 -17.46 12.55 3.73
N ALA A 110 -18.02 11.77 2.82
CA ALA A 110 -18.83 12.29 1.71
C ALA A 110 -20.09 13.01 2.21
N MET A 111 -20.81 12.41 3.15
CA MET A 111 -22.00 13.00 3.75
C MET A 111 -21.70 14.31 4.48
N LEU A 112 -20.68 14.35 5.33
CA LEU A 112 -20.25 15.56 6.03
C LEU A 112 -19.80 16.65 5.04
N SER A 113 -19.10 16.26 3.97
CA SER A 113 -18.69 17.19 2.91
C SER A 113 -19.90 17.77 2.17
N ALA A 114 -20.93 16.98 1.92
CA ALA A 114 -22.18 17.46 1.31
C ALA A 114 -22.92 18.45 2.22
N LEU A 115 -23.06 18.13 3.51
CA LEU A 115 -23.69 19.02 4.50
C LEU A 115 -22.90 20.33 4.66
N ALA A 116 -21.57 20.24 4.77
CA ALA A 116 -20.72 21.42 4.85
C ALA A 116 -20.77 22.26 3.55
N THR A 117 -20.92 21.62 2.39
CA THR A 117 -21.12 22.32 1.09
C THR A 117 -22.43 23.10 1.07
N LEU A 118 -23.50 22.55 1.60
CA LEU A 118 -24.78 23.26 1.75
C LEU A 118 -24.61 24.48 2.65
N GLY A 119 -24.03 24.30 3.84
CA GLY A 119 -23.71 25.40 4.76
C GLY A 119 -22.87 26.48 4.12
N TRP A 120 -21.77 26.10 3.45
CA TRP A 120 -20.91 27.05 2.73
C TRP A 120 -21.65 27.77 1.60
N THR A 121 -22.52 27.05 0.89
CA THR A 121 -23.30 27.65 -0.22
C THR A 121 -24.29 28.68 0.30
N ILE A 122 -24.86 28.49 1.49
CA ILE A 122 -25.74 29.45 2.15
C ILE A 122 -24.95 30.66 2.67
N ALA A 123 -23.80 30.41 3.32
CA ALA A 123 -22.99 31.45 3.95
C ALA A 123 -22.30 32.37 2.92
N ASP A 124 -21.78 31.79 1.84
CA ASP A 124 -20.96 32.51 0.83
C ASP A 124 -21.66 32.56 -0.53
N ARG A 125 -22.88 33.10 -0.56
CA ARG A 125 -23.67 33.23 -1.79
C ARG A 125 -23.15 34.26 -2.77
N ARG A 126 -22.41 35.27 -2.27
CA ARG A 126 -21.95 36.42 -3.05
C ARG A 126 -20.66 36.15 -3.82
N ARG A 127 -19.87 35.17 -3.40
CA ARG A 127 -18.57 34.89 -4.03
C ARG A 127 -18.76 34.17 -5.37
N LEU A 128 -18.24 34.77 -6.43
CA LEU A 128 -18.47 34.32 -7.80
C LEU A 128 -17.40 33.32 -8.29
N GLN A 129 -16.24 33.25 -7.61
CA GLN A 129 -15.13 32.41 -8.03
C GLN A 129 -14.16 32.11 -6.88
N TYR A 130 -13.43 30.98 -7.00
CA TYR A 130 -12.51 30.46 -5.99
C TYR A 130 -11.12 30.16 -6.56
N HIS A 131 -10.60 31.01 -7.48
CA HIS A 131 -9.35 30.71 -8.19
C HIS A 131 -8.16 30.44 -7.24
N SER A 132 -7.97 31.25 -6.23
CA SER A 132 -6.87 31.08 -5.26
C SER A 132 -7.00 29.75 -4.49
N LEU A 133 -8.17 29.44 -3.96
CA LEU A 133 -8.40 28.16 -3.26
C LEU A 133 -8.24 26.96 -4.20
N TYR A 134 -8.64 27.08 -5.46
CA TYR A 134 -8.47 26.04 -6.46
C TYR A 134 -6.98 25.79 -6.75
N GLU A 135 -6.18 26.82 -6.90
CA GLU A 135 -4.73 26.65 -7.12
C GLU A 135 -4.02 26.07 -5.89
N TRP A 136 -4.41 26.46 -4.68
CA TRP A 136 -3.90 25.86 -3.45
C TRP A 136 -4.28 24.38 -3.32
N LEU A 137 -5.54 24.04 -3.63
CA LEU A 137 -5.98 22.64 -3.65
C LEU A 137 -5.18 21.83 -4.68
N ARG A 138 -4.92 22.38 -5.86
CA ARG A 138 -4.07 21.72 -6.87
C ARG A 138 -2.65 21.49 -6.38
N VAL A 139 -2.06 22.49 -5.71
CA VAL A 139 -0.72 22.34 -5.13
C VAL A 139 -0.72 21.21 -4.09
N TYR A 140 -1.67 21.23 -3.17
CA TYR A 140 -1.81 20.17 -2.17
C TYR A 140 -1.95 18.78 -2.81
N CYS A 141 -2.93 18.60 -3.70
CA CYS A 141 -3.16 17.34 -4.41
C CYS A 141 -1.94 16.85 -5.18
N ARG A 142 -1.20 17.77 -5.80
CA ARG A 142 0.01 17.45 -6.55
C ARG A 142 1.11 16.90 -5.67
N PHE A 143 1.38 17.54 -4.52
CA PHE A 143 2.39 17.05 -3.57
C PHE A 143 1.94 15.77 -2.87
N ALA A 144 0.67 15.67 -2.47
CA ALA A 144 0.14 14.47 -1.83
C ALA A 144 0.24 13.25 -2.77
N ALA A 145 -0.19 13.39 -4.02
CA ALA A 145 -0.06 12.31 -5.01
C ALA A 145 1.41 11.97 -5.32
N ALA A 146 2.28 12.98 -5.41
CA ALA A 146 3.70 12.77 -5.66
C ALA A 146 4.36 11.94 -4.56
N VAL A 147 4.13 12.29 -3.28
CA VAL A 147 4.67 11.53 -2.13
C VAL A 147 4.22 10.08 -2.16
N LEU A 148 2.92 9.84 -2.39
CA LEU A 148 2.38 8.47 -2.44
C LEU A 148 2.97 7.66 -3.61
N LEU A 149 2.96 8.22 -4.81
CA LEU A 149 3.48 7.57 -6.01
C LEU A 149 4.99 7.30 -5.90
N MET A 150 5.76 8.26 -5.36
CA MET A 150 7.19 8.08 -5.16
C MET A 150 7.48 7.00 -4.11
N SER A 151 6.74 7.00 -3.00
CA SER A 151 6.92 6.00 -1.94
C SER A 151 6.61 4.59 -2.44
N TYR A 152 5.42 4.35 -2.97
CA TYR A 152 5.03 3.02 -3.46
C TYR A 152 5.82 2.59 -4.71
N GLY A 153 6.17 3.54 -5.57
CA GLY A 153 7.03 3.29 -6.72
C GLY A 153 8.43 2.86 -6.28
N LEU A 154 9.01 3.53 -5.29
CA LEU A 154 10.35 3.21 -4.80
C LEU A 154 10.39 1.87 -4.06
N GLU A 155 9.37 1.54 -3.24
CA GLU A 155 9.23 0.23 -2.60
C GLU A 155 9.29 -0.91 -3.64
N LYS A 156 8.72 -0.71 -4.83
CA LYS A 156 8.79 -1.68 -5.94
C LYS A 156 10.16 -1.68 -6.62
N VAL A 157 10.76 -0.51 -6.87
CA VAL A 157 12.08 -0.40 -7.51
C VAL A 157 13.17 -1.02 -6.64
N LEU A 158 13.11 -0.85 -5.32
CA LEU A 158 14.05 -1.41 -4.36
C LEU A 158 13.71 -2.85 -3.94
N ILE A 159 12.66 -3.46 -4.53
CA ILE A 159 12.22 -4.83 -4.25
C ILE A 159 11.90 -5.05 -2.76
N THR A 160 11.29 -4.05 -2.13
CA THR A 160 10.88 -4.09 -0.72
C THR A 160 9.38 -4.32 -0.54
N GLN A 161 8.56 -4.13 -1.59
CA GLN A 161 7.13 -4.39 -1.54
C GLN A 161 6.78 -5.88 -1.61
N ALA A 162 7.47 -6.64 -2.45
CA ALA A 162 7.38 -8.09 -2.51
C ALA A 162 8.81 -8.65 -2.52
N ASP A 163 9.16 -9.37 -1.46
CA ASP A 163 10.53 -9.86 -1.26
C ASP A 163 10.96 -10.88 -2.32
N PHE A 164 12.20 -10.75 -2.78
CA PHE A 164 12.85 -11.73 -3.64
C PHE A 164 14.14 -12.24 -2.98
N PRO A 165 14.34 -13.55 -2.86
CA PRO A 165 13.37 -14.64 -3.12
C PRO A 165 12.16 -14.56 -2.19
N PRO A 166 10.99 -15.11 -2.58
CA PRO A 166 9.83 -15.19 -1.70
C PRO A 166 10.16 -15.86 -0.37
N ALA A 167 9.42 -15.49 0.67
CA ALA A 167 9.62 -16.08 2.00
C ALA A 167 9.54 -17.62 1.96
N PRO A 168 10.38 -18.33 2.73
CA PRO A 168 10.35 -19.79 2.81
C PRO A 168 8.97 -20.39 3.05
N SER A 169 8.15 -19.75 3.90
CA SER A 169 6.77 -20.18 4.16
C SER A 169 5.87 -20.05 2.94
N ALA A 170 6.03 -19.01 2.14
CA ALA A 170 5.26 -18.81 0.91
C ALA A 170 5.58 -19.90 -0.12
N LEU A 171 6.84 -20.33 -0.20
CA LEU A 171 7.27 -21.40 -1.12
C LEU A 171 6.76 -22.79 -0.73
N LEU A 172 6.49 -23.03 0.56
CA LEU A 172 5.91 -24.28 1.05
C LEU A 172 4.38 -24.31 0.96
N LYS A 173 3.74 -23.16 0.73
CA LYS A 173 2.28 -23.06 0.68
C LYS A 173 1.74 -23.71 -0.62
N PRO A 174 0.81 -24.67 -0.54
CA PRO A 174 0.17 -25.22 -1.73
C PRO A 174 -0.57 -24.14 -2.52
N LEU A 175 -0.48 -24.19 -3.86
CA LEU A 175 -1.09 -23.18 -4.73
C LEU A 175 -2.59 -22.99 -4.45
N GLY A 176 -3.34 -24.07 -4.21
CA GLY A 176 -4.77 -24.00 -3.90
C GLY A 176 -5.13 -23.40 -2.54
N SER A 177 -4.14 -23.08 -1.70
CA SER A 177 -4.34 -22.43 -0.39
C SER A 177 -3.98 -20.94 -0.39
N PHE A 178 -3.53 -20.41 -1.54
CA PHE A 178 -3.30 -18.97 -1.65
C PHE A 178 -4.63 -18.21 -1.69
N ASP A 179 -4.74 -17.17 -0.88
CA ASP A 179 -5.74 -16.14 -1.09
C ASP A 179 -5.30 -15.25 -2.28
N PRO A 180 -6.23 -14.56 -2.95
CA PRO A 180 -5.91 -13.78 -4.15
C PRO A 180 -4.78 -12.77 -3.95
N ALA A 181 -4.75 -12.05 -2.81
CA ALA A 181 -3.71 -11.07 -2.52
C ALA A 181 -2.34 -11.74 -2.37
N SER A 182 -2.25 -12.82 -1.60
CA SER A 182 -0.99 -13.58 -1.44
C SER A 182 -0.49 -14.15 -2.76
N PHE A 183 -1.41 -14.58 -3.64
CA PHE A 183 -1.05 -15.05 -4.98
C PHE A 183 -0.45 -13.93 -5.83
N PHE A 184 -1.06 -12.74 -5.82
CA PHE A 184 -0.53 -11.57 -6.52
C PHE A 184 0.87 -11.18 -6.03
N PHE A 185 1.08 -11.12 -4.72
CA PHE A 185 2.41 -10.80 -4.18
C PHE A 185 3.45 -11.87 -4.49
N ALA A 186 3.07 -13.16 -4.53
CA ALA A 186 3.96 -14.23 -4.97
C ALA A 186 4.34 -14.07 -6.45
N TYR A 187 3.37 -13.71 -7.31
CA TYR A 187 3.62 -13.38 -8.71
C TYR A 187 4.58 -12.19 -8.85
N LEU A 188 4.34 -11.12 -8.11
CA LEU A 188 5.18 -9.92 -8.14
C LEU A 188 6.61 -10.24 -7.67
N ALA A 189 6.74 -11.04 -6.60
CA ALA A 189 8.02 -11.50 -6.06
C ALA A 189 8.77 -12.43 -7.04
N ALA A 190 8.08 -13.17 -7.90
CA ALA A 190 8.70 -14.06 -8.87
C ALA A 190 9.52 -13.33 -9.95
N SER A 191 9.27 -12.03 -10.17
CA SER A 191 9.97 -11.22 -11.17
C SER A 191 10.39 -9.85 -10.65
N PRO A 192 11.60 -9.73 -10.06
CA PRO A 192 12.14 -8.43 -9.62
C PRO A 192 12.17 -7.39 -10.72
N ALA A 193 12.45 -7.80 -11.97
CA ALA A 193 12.48 -6.89 -13.11
C ALA A 193 11.10 -6.30 -13.42
N TYR A 194 10.05 -7.12 -13.37
CA TYR A 194 8.67 -6.64 -13.56
C TYR A 194 8.25 -5.71 -12.41
N GLN A 195 8.58 -6.08 -11.17
CA GLN A 195 8.30 -5.24 -10.00
C GLN A 195 8.98 -3.88 -10.12
N ALA A 196 10.28 -3.86 -10.47
CA ALA A 196 11.03 -2.63 -10.68
C ALA A 196 10.46 -1.78 -11.83
N PHE A 197 10.07 -2.40 -12.96
CA PHE A 197 9.43 -1.71 -14.07
C PHE A 197 8.13 -1.04 -13.63
N ALA A 198 7.22 -1.78 -13.00
CA ALA A 198 5.95 -1.23 -12.51
C ALA A 198 6.18 -0.07 -11.52
N GLY A 199 7.13 -0.23 -10.60
CA GLY A 199 7.52 0.81 -9.66
C GLY A 199 8.12 2.04 -10.33
N SER A 200 8.91 1.84 -11.39
CA SER A 200 9.53 2.95 -12.13
C SER A 200 8.50 3.85 -12.79
N VAL A 201 7.40 3.31 -13.29
CA VAL A 201 6.30 4.11 -13.87
C VAL A 201 5.63 4.97 -12.80
N GLU A 202 5.34 4.40 -11.62
CA GLU A 202 4.77 5.15 -10.50
C GLU A 202 5.72 6.21 -9.97
N LEU A 203 6.99 5.86 -9.77
CA LEU A 203 8.05 6.78 -9.31
C LEU A 203 8.21 7.95 -10.28
N LEU A 204 8.30 7.67 -11.58
CA LEU A 204 8.42 8.69 -12.62
C LEU A 204 7.19 9.61 -12.63
N ALA A 205 5.98 9.07 -12.53
CA ALA A 205 4.76 9.85 -12.43
C ALA A 205 4.81 10.81 -11.23
N GLY A 206 5.22 10.32 -10.04
CA GLY A 206 5.39 11.12 -8.84
C GLY A 206 6.42 12.24 -9.00
N ILE A 207 7.59 11.95 -9.55
CA ILE A 207 8.65 12.93 -9.83
C ILE A 207 8.14 14.03 -10.79
N LEU A 208 7.45 13.64 -11.87
CA LEU A 208 6.94 14.59 -12.87
C LEU A 208 5.78 15.46 -12.35
N LEU A 209 5.11 15.06 -11.27
CA LEU A 209 4.10 15.89 -10.62
C LEU A 209 4.71 17.11 -9.91
N ILE A 210 5.94 17.05 -9.41
CA ILE A 210 6.54 18.13 -8.61
C ILE A 210 6.84 19.39 -9.43
N PRO A 211 7.50 19.36 -10.62
CA PRO A 211 7.69 20.55 -11.41
C PRO A 211 6.39 20.92 -12.14
N ARG A 212 6.05 22.21 -12.16
CA ARG A 212 4.81 22.69 -12.82
C ARG A 212 4.74 22.40 -14.31
N ARG A 213 5.90 22.40 -14.99
CA ARG A 213 5.98 22.19 -16.44
C ARG A 213 5.64 20.77 -16.85
N THR A 214 5.92 19.79 -16.00
CA THR A 214 5.72 18.35 -16.26
C THR A 214 4.47 17.79 -15.60
N THR A 215 3.72 18.60 -14.84
CA THR A 215 2.55 18.15 -14.09
C THR A 215 1.51 17.44 -14.97
N ALA A 216 1.26 17.92 -16.20
CA ALA A 216 0.28 17.29 -17.10
C ALA A 216 0.72 15.88 -17.54
N ILE A 217 2.00 15.70 -17.86
CA ILE A 217 2.57 14.38 -18.21
C ILE A 217 2.58 13.48 -16.98
N GLY A 218 3.01 14.01 -15.82
CA GLY A 218 2.99 13.29 -14.55
C GLY A 218 1.58 12.82 -14.16
N ALA A 219 0.57 13.68 -14.33
CA ALA A 219 -0.83 13.35 -14.06
C ALA A 219 -1.36 12.29 -15.05
N LEU A 220 -1.00 12.37 -16.33
CA LEU A 220 -1.39 11.36 -17.33
C LEU A 220 -0.81 9.97 -17.00
N LEU A 221 0.49 9.91 -16.68
CA LEU A 221 1.14 8.68 -16.24
C LEU A 221 0.52 8.15 -14.93
N ALA A 222 0.25 9.06 -13.98
CA ALA A 222 -0.39 8.70 -12.72
C ALA A 222 -1.80 8.12 -12.91
N VAL A 223 -2.60 8.67 -13.84
CA VAL A 223 -3.92 8.13 -14.17
C VAL A 223 -3.79 6.70 -14.71
N GLY A 224 -2.89 6.45 -15.66
CA GLY A 224 -2.67 5.11 -16.21
C GLY A 224 -2.16 4.12 -15.17
N ALA A 225 -1.13 4.48 -14.41
CA ALA A 225 -0.56 3.65 -13.37
C ALA A 225 -1.59 3.32 -12.27
N MET A 226 -2.28 4.34 -11.76
CA MET A 226 -3.25 4.15 -10.68
C MET A 226 -4.53 3.44 -11.14
N ALA A 227 -4.95 3.57 -12.40
CA ALA A 227 -6.01 2.76 -12.96
C ALA A 227 -5.66 1.27 -12.90
N ASN A 228 -4.44 0.92 -13.33
CA ASN A 228 -3.95 -0.46 -13.26
C ASN A 228 -3.87 -0.95 -11.80
N VAL A 229 -3.26 -0.18 -10.89
CA VAL A 229 -3.15 -0.54 -9.47
C VAL A 229 -4.53 -0.69 -8.82
N LEU A 230 -5.48 0.17 -9.16
CA LEU A 230 -6.85 0.08 -8.63
C LEU A 230 -7.55 -1.20 -9.07
N VAL A 231 -7.43 -1.57 -10.37
CA VAL A 231 -7.98 -2.83 -10.90
C VAL A 231 -7.33 -4.03 -10.24
N VAL A 232 -6.00 -4.04 -10.09
CA VAL A 232 -5.26 -5.09 -9.38
C VAL A 232 -5.73 -5.22 -7.93
N ASN A 233 -5.82 -4.11 -7.21
CA ASN A 233 -6.27 -4.12 -5.82
C ASN A 233 -7.70 -4.67 -5.67
N TRP A 234 -8.57 -4.35 -6.60
CA TRP A 234 -9.94 -4.87 -6.61
C TRP A 234 -10.00 -6.36 -7.03
N ALA A 235 -9.30 -6.73 -8.10
CA ALA A 235 -9.34 -8.09 -8.65
C ALA A 235 -8.69 -9.13 -7.72
N PHE A 236 -7.66 -8.73 -6.97
CA PHE A 236 -6.92 -9.61 -6.06
C PHE A 236 -7.26 -9.38 -4.58
N ASP A 237 -8.34 -8.68 -4.25
CA ASP A 237 -8.78 -8.36 -2.88
C ASP A 237 -7.66 -7.76 -2.01
N ILE A 238 -6.82 -6.91 -2.62
CA ILE A 238 -5.76 -6.19 -1.91
C ILE A 238 -6.36 -5.00 -1.20
N ARG A 239 -6.29 -5.00 0.12
CA ARG A 239 -6.98 -4.02 1.00
C ARG A 239 -6.48 -2.57 0.89
N MET A 240 -5.70 -2.24 -0.16
CA MET A 240 -5.14 -0.91 -0.44
C MET A 240 -5.95 -0.10 -1.46
N TYR A 241 -7.13 -0.58 -1.87
CA TYR A 241 -7.95 0.09 -2.91
C TYR A 241 -8.36 1.52 -2.53
N ARG A 242 -8.51 1.84 -1.24
CA ARG A 242 -8.82 3.20 -0.79
C ARG A 242 -7.73 4.21 -1.17
N ILE A 243 -6.46 3.84 -0.99
CA ILE A 243 -5.32 4.70 -1.32
C ILE A 243 -5.19 4.82 -2.84
N SER A 244 -5.28 3.70 -3.57
CA SER A 244 -5.20 3.71 -5.03
C SER A 244 -6.35 4.50 -5.68
N LEU A 245 -7.58 4.36 -5.17
CA LEU A 245 -8.74 5.12 -5.63
C LEU A 245 -8.57 6.62 -5.40
N SER A 246 -8.16 7.02 -4.19
CA SER A 246 -7.96 8.44 -3.90
C SER A 246 -6.84 9.05 -4.74
N THR A 247 -5.72 8.34 -4.92
CA THR A 247 -4.62 8.80 -5.76
C THR A 247 -5.02 8.88 -7.22
N PHE A 248 -5.83 7.92 -7.71
CA PHE A 248 -6.41 7.96 -9.06
C PHE A 248 -7.31 9.18 -9.25
N ILE A 249 -8.24 9.44 -8.32
CA ILE A 249 -9.14 10.61 -8.38
C ILE A 249 -8.35 11.92 -8.36
N ILE A 250 -7.32 12.01 -7.53
CA ILE A 250 -6.43 13.17 -7.48
C ILE A 250 -5.68 13.35 -8.81
N ALA A 251 -5.16 12.27 -9.39
CA ALA A 251 -4.48 12.32 -10.69
C ALA A 251 -5.41 12.79 -11.80
N VAL A 252 -6.65 12.28 -11.86
CA VAL A 252 -7.68 12.77 -12.78
C VAL A 252 -7.98 14.26 -12.55
N PHE A 253 -8.18 14.70 -11.31
CA PHE A 253 -8.40 16.10 -10.96
C PHE A 253 -7.26 17.01 -11.46
N LEU A 254 -6.02 16.57 -11.30
CA LEU A 254 -4.85 17.32 -11.77
C LEU A 254 -4.76 17.40 -13.30
N LEU A 255 -5.24 16.35 -13.99
CA LEU A 255 -5.24 16.25 -15.44
C LEU A 255 -6.37 17.04 -16.11
N LEU A 256 -7.53 17.20 -15.45
CA LEU A 256 -8.74 17.82 -16.00
C LEU A 256 -8.50 19.13 -16.75
N PRO A 257 -7.71 20.10 -16.26
CA PRO A 257 -7.50 21.36 -16.97
C PRO A 257 -6.73 21.25 -18.29
N ASP A 258 -5.93 20.19 -18.44
CA ASP A 258 -5.14 19.91 -19.62
C ASP A 258 -5.83 18.94 -20.58
N LEU A 259 -6.93 18.30 -20.15
CA LEU A 259 -7.64 17.29 -20.92
C LEU A 259 -8.13 17.78 -22.29
N PRO A 260 -8.73 19.01 -22.43
CA PRO A 260 -9.12 19.52 -23.76
C PRO A 260 -7.93 19.70 -24.71
N ARG A 261 -6.77 20.10 -24.17
CA ARG A 261 -5.55 20.26 -24.96
C ARG A 261 -5.00 18.91 -25.42
N LEU A 262 -4.97 17.93 -24.51
CA LEU A 262 -4.56 16.56 -24.81
C LEU A 262 -5.49 15.93 -25.85
N ALA A 263 -6.81 16.10 -25.71
CA ALA A 263 -7.78 15.61 -26.68
C ALA A 263 -7.58 16.25 -28.07
N ASN A 264 -7.33 17.56 -28.12
CA ASN A 264 -7.07 18.23 -29.40
C ASN A 264 -5.81 17.68 -30.08
N VAL A 265 -4.71 17.47 -29.33
CA VAL A 265 -3.45 16.98 -29.93
C VAL A 265 -3.54 15.47 -30.23
N LEU A 266 -3.98 14.64 -29.29
CA LEU A 266 -3.86 13.18 -29.40
C LEU A 266 -5.00 12.53 -30.18
N VAL A 267 -6.20 13.12 -30.17
CA VAL A 267 -7.39 12.52 -30.77
C VAL A 267 -7.81 13.30 -32.03
N LEU A 268 -7.87 14.63 -31.93
CA LEU A 268 -8.39 15.45 -33.00
C LEU A 268 -7.30 15.95 -33.97
N ASN A 269 -6.02 15.68 -33.68
CA ASN A 269 -4.84 16.11 -34.46
C ASN A 269 -4.86 17.62 -34.78
N ARG A 270 -5.25 18.46 -33.79
CA ARG A 270 -5.35 19.91 -33.93
C ARG A 270 -4.19 20.61 -33.23
N THR A 271 -3.73 21.71 -33.78
CA THR A 271 -2.74 22.57 -33.14
C THR A 271 -3.31 23.20 -31.86
N VAL A 272 -2.49 23.31 -30.82
CA VAL A 272 -2.88 23.91 -29.53
C VAL A 272 -1.88 24.98 -29.12
N LEU A 273 -2.38 26.05 -28.51
CA LEU A 273 -1.53 27.08 -27.95
C LEU A 273 -0.79 26.57 -26.70
N PRO A 274 0.42 27.07 -26.41
CA PRO A 274 1.14 26.75 -25.19
C PRO A 274 0.30 27.04 -23.95
N ALA A 275 0.44 26.18 -22.91
CA ALA A 275 -0.23 26.41 -21.64
C ALA A 275 0.25 27.71 -21.01
N LYS A 276 -0.65 28.62 -20.68
CA LYS A 276 -0.31 29.79 -19.86
C LYS A 276 0.05 29.27 -18.44
N PRO A 277 1.25 29.60 -17.92
CA PRO A 277 1.63 29.18 -16.57
C PRO A 277 0.72 29.86 -15.54
N ARG A 278 0.06 29.07 -14.71
CA ARG A 278 -0.73 29.57 -13.59
C ARG A 278 0.18 29.72 -12.38
N TRP A 279 0.50 30.95 -12.03
CA TRP A 279 1.35 31.25 -10.90
C TRP A 279 0.53 31.32 -9.60
N LEU A 280 1.10 30.82 -8.49
CA LEU A 280 0.47 30.86 -7.18
C LEU A 280 0.56 32.25 -6.54
N PHE A 281 1.65 32.96 -6.83
CA PHE A 281 1.95 34.30 -6.32
C PHE A 281 2.05 35.29 -7.46
N ASP A 282 1.58 36.52 -7.23
CA ASP A 282 1.70 37.60 -8.21
C ASP A 282 3.17 38.01 -8.41
N ALA A 283 3.98 37.98 -7.35
CA ALA A 283 5.39 38.37 -7.41
C ALA A 283 6.27 37.22 -7.95
N PRO A 284 7.01 37.42 -9.03
CA PRO A 284 7.86 36.39 -9.69
C PRO A 284 8.90 35.77 -8.77
N ARG A 285 9.44 36.55 -7.81
CA ARG A 285 10.43 36.08 -6.83
C ARG A 285 9.89 34.93 -5.94
N PHE A 286 8.63 35.01 -5.48
CA PHE A 286 8.01 33.95 -4.68
C PHE A 286 7.72 32.71 -5.51
N ASN A 287 7.37 32.85 -6.77
CA ASN A 287 7.20 31.70 -7.66
C ASN A 287 8.54 30.99 -7.93
N LYS A 288 9.63 31.73 -8.10
CA LYS A 288 10.99 31.18 -8.22
C LYS A 288 11.41 30.45 -6.94
N LEU A 289 11.19 31.06 -5.79
CA LEU A 289 11.45 30.45 -4.49
C LEU A 289 10.65 29.15 -4.32
N ALA A 290 9.35 29.15 -4.63
CA ALA A 290 8.50 27.95 -4.55
C ALA A 290 8.99 26.81 -5.48
N GLN A 291 9.54 27.14 -6.66
CA GLN A 291 10.16 26.14 -7.54
C GLN A 291 11.42 25.55 -6.93
N ILE A 292 12.30 26.38 -6.39
CA ILE A 292 13.54 25.95 -5.72
C ILE A 292 13.19 25.04 -4.54
N LEU A 293 12.27 25.47 -3.69
CA LEU A 293 11.79 24.64 -2.55
C LEU A 293 11.17 23.33 -3.01
N GLY A 294 10.43 23.32 -4.13
CA GLY A 294 9.90 22.10 -4.73
C GLY A 294 10.98 21.12 -5.18
N VAL A 295 12.10 21.62 -5.75
CA VAL A 295 13.25 20.77 -6.11
C VAL A 295 13.95 20.23 -4.86
N PHE A 296 14.19 21.08 -3.86
CA PHE A 296 14.76 20.60 -2.57
C PHE A 296 13.89 19.57 -1.90
N PHE A 297 12.56 19.78 -1.88
CA PHE A 297 11.61 18.81 -1.40
C PHE A 297 11.73 17.47 -2.15
N LEU A 298 11.76 17.51 -3.49
CA LEU A 298 11.90 16.31 -4.31
C LEU A 298 13.17 15.51 -3.97
N ILE A 299 14.32 16.19 -3.90
CA ILE A 299 15.60 15.56 -3.59
C ILE A 299 15.60 15.00 -2.17
N GLY A 300 15.12 15.79 -1.19
CA GLY A 300 15.04 15.38 0.20
C GLY A 300 14.10 14.19 0.42
N GLU A 301 12.95 14.19 -0.25
CA GLU A 301 11.98 13.11 -0.18
C GLU A 301 12.52 11.80 -0.78
N ILE A 302 13.13 11.87 -1.97
CA ILE A 302 13.76 10.69 -2.58
C ILE A 302 14.87 10.15 -1.67
N ALA A 303 15.75 11.01 -1.17
CA ALA A 303 16.84 10.58 -0.29
C ALA A 303 16.31 9.93 1.00
N PHE A 304 15.26 10.50 1.59
CA PHE A 304 14.61 9.95 2.77
C PHE A 304 13.97 8.58 2.49
N LEU A 305 13.20 8.45 1.41
CA LEU A 305 12.54 7.20 1.03
C LEU A 305 13.56 6.11 0.72
N VAL A 306 14.63 6.43 -0.03
CA VAL A 306 15.72 5.49 -0.31
C VAL A 306 16.37 5.02 1.00
N ARG A 307 16.70 5.96 1.89
CA ARG A 307 17.29 5.60 3.19
C ARG A 307 16.35 4.73 4.03
N ARG A 308 15.06 5.08 4.10
CA ARG A 308 14.04 4.31 4.82
C ARG A 308 13.97 2.89 4.28
N ASP A 309 13.76 2.75 2.98
CA ASP A 309 13.55 1.45 2.36
C ASP A 309 14.82 0.60 2.38
N MET A 310 16.01 1.20 2.27
CA MET A 310 17.26 0.46 2.43
C MET A 310 17.50 0.00 3.87
N THR A 311 17.15 0.81 4.87
CA THR A 311 17.29 0.42 6.27
C THR A 311 16.24 -0.61 6.67
N GLU A 312 14.98 -0.39 6.34
CA GLU A 312 13.89 -1.32 6.63
C GLU A 312 14.04 -2.59 5.79
N GLY A 313 14.35 -2.48 4.49
CA GLY A 313 14.59 -3.60 3.60
C GLY A 313 15.79 -4.45 4.00
N MET A 314 16.88 -3.86 4.51
CA MET A 314 18.02 -4.61 5.04
C MET A 314 17.67 -5.39 6.29
N HIS A 315 16.79 -4.86 7.16
CA HIS A 315 16.28 -5.60 8.32
C HIS A 315 15.41 -6.79 7.89
N TRP A 316 14.61 -6.63 6.83
CA TRP A 316 13.85 -7.72 6.23
C TRP A 316 14.75 -8.76 5.56
N ARG A 317 15.83 -8.33 4.93
CA ARG A 317 16.82 -9.19 4.28
C ARG A 317 17.80 -9.82 5.27
N GLY A 318 17.82 -9.39 6.53
CA GLY A 318 18.52 -10.03 7.62
C GLY A 318 18.02 -11.48 7.76
N ARG A 319 18.82 -12.45 7.29
CA ARG A 319 18.51 -13.86 7.44
C ARG A 319 18.77 -14.26 8.89
N PRO A 320 17.73 -14.60 9.66
CA PRO A 320 17.95 -15.09 11.02
C PRO A 320 18.70 -16.42 10.98
N PRO A 321 19.30 -16.83 12.09
CA PRO A 321 19.77 -18.19 12.23
C PRO A 321 18.64 -19.17 11.88
N LEU A 322 18.97 -20.25 11.19
CA LEU A 322 18.01 -21.25 10.71
C LEU A 322 17.06 -20.79 9.60
N TYR A 323 17.27 -19.61 8.97
CA TYR A 323 16.47 -19.18 7.81
C TYR A 323 16.45 -20.25 6.72
N GLY A 324 15.25 -20.62 6.26
CA GLY A 324 15.08 -21.56 5.16
C GLY A 324 13.78 -22.35 5.22
N ALA A 325 13.56 -23.14 4.18
CA ALA A 325 12.49 -24.13 4.12
C ALA A 325 13.11 -25.54 4.32
N TYR A 326 12.44 -26.33 5.10
CA TYR A 326 12.92 -27.66 5.49
C TYR A 326 11.81 -28.69 5.30
N VAL A 327 12.18 -29.88 4.83
CA VAL A 327 11.30 -31.07 4.79
C VAL A 327 11.73 -32.01 5.91
N VAL A 328 10.76 -32.51 6.66
CA VAL A 328 10.98 -33.49 7.72
C VAL A 328 11.33 -34.84 7.10
N GLN A 329 12.53 -35.34 7.35
CA GLN A 329 12.96 -36.67 6.95
C GLN A 329 12.57 -37.72 7.97
N ASN A 330 12.77 -37.40 9.25
CA ASN A 330 12.45 -38.31 10.33
C ASN A 330 11.79 -37.58 11.48
N PHE A 331 10.73 -38.16 12.05
CA PHE A 331 10.00 -37.64 13.19
C PHE A 331 9.79 -38.79 14.18
N VAL A 332 10.49 -38.72 15.31
CA VAL A 332 10.45 -39.75 16.34
C VAL A 332 9.91 -39.17 17.64
N ARG A 333 8.96 -39.84 18.25
CA ARG A 333 8.40 -39.48 19.55
C ARG A 333 8.90 -40.53 20.57
N SER A 334 9.49 -40.07 21.68
CA SER A 334 9.97 -40.96 22.74
C SER A 334 8.78 -41.77 23.34
N GLY A 335 9.00 -43.07 23.49
CA GLY A 335 7.95 -44.00 23.98
C GLY A 335 7.19 -44.72 22.86
N ALA A 336 7.34 -44.30 21.59
CA ALA A 336 6.75 -45.00 20.45
C ALA A 336 7.81 -45.89 19.78
N SER A 337 7.54 -47.19 19.69
CA SER A 337 8.44 -48.18 19.03
C SER A 337 8.57 -48.04 17.52
N ALA A 338 7.78 -47.16 16.92
CA ALA A 338 7.80 -46.91 15.46
C ALA A 338 7.60 -45.42 15.14
N THR A 339 8.12 -45.00 14.00
CA THR A 339 7.80 -43.68 13.41
C THR A 339 6.28 -43.51 13.32
N PRO A 340 5.70 -42.41 13.84
CA PRO A 340 4.27 -42.19 13.73
C PRO A 340 3.79 -42.29 12.28
N PRO A 341 2.62 -42.91 12.03
CA PRO A 341 2.11 -43.05 10.66
C PRO A 341 1.94 -41.70 9.99
N ALA A 342 1.96 -41.68 8.67
CA ALA A 342 1.83 -40.45 7.88
C ALA A 342 0.50 -39.71 8.16
N THR A 343 -0.48 -40.39 8.71
CA THR A 343 -1.80 -39.89 9.11
C THR A 343 -1.84 -39.27 10.51
N ASP A 344 -0.74 -39.34 11.29
CA ASP A 344 -0.68 -38.70 12.61
C ASP A 344 -0.74 -37.16 12.44
N ASP A 345 -1.84 -36.58 12.87
CA ASP A 345 -2.10 -35.13 12.78
C ASP A 345 -1.08 -34.28 13.55
N GLY A 346 -0.35 -34.86 14.52
CA GLY A 346 0.70 -34.17 15.26
C GLY A 346 2.08 -34.23 14.61
N ARG A 347 2.27 -34.99 13.53
CA ARG A 347 3.55 -35.12 12.85
C ARG A 347 3.84 -33.89 12.02
N TRP A 348 5.04 -33.36 12.16
CA TRP A 348 5.52 -32.30 11.25
C TRP A 348 5.92 -32.90 9.91
N THR A 349 5.57 -32.21 8.83
CA THR A 349 5.97 -32.58 7.46
C THR A 349 6.98 -31.59 6.89
N GLN A 350 6.82 -30.31 7.21
CA GLN A 350 7.73 -29.26 6.76
C GLN A 350 7.83 -28.17 7.85
N LEU A 351 8.95 -27.44 7.84
CA LEU A 351 9.19 -26.26 8.65
C LEU A 351 9.72 -25.14 7.74
N ALA A 352 9.16 -23.95 7.85
CA ALA A 352 9.73 -22.74 7.27
C ALA A 352 10.16 -21.80 8.38
N VAL A 353 11.33 -21.17 8.19
CA VAL A 353 11.83 -20.10 9.04
C VAL A 353 12.05 -18.88 8.14
N ASP A 354 11.20 -17.87 8.32
CA ASP A 354 11.19 -16.64 7.54
C ASP A 354 12.06 -15.56 8.20
N SER A 355 12.19 -14.43 7.55
CA SER A 355 12.87 -13.26 8.09
C SER A 355 12.10 -12.63 9.25
N LYS A 356 12.78 -11.78 10.03
CA LYS A 356 12.18 -10.98 11.08
C LYS A 356 11.19 -9.98 10.50
N PRO A 357 10.03 -9.76 11.16
CA PRO A 357 9.10 -8.70 10.75
C PRO A 357 9.70 -7.32 10.94
N THR A 358 9.29 -6.36 10.10
CA THR A 358 9.68 -4.95 10.25
C THR A 358 9.17 -4.37 11.56
N GLY A 359 10.06 -3.63 12.21
CA GLY A 359 9.78 -2.93 13.44
C GLY A 359 10.18 -3.73 14.69
N ASN A 360 10.81 -3.01 15.62
CA ASN A 360 11.26 -3.56 16.91
C ASN A 360 10.11 -3.83 17.90
N LEU A 361 8.89 -3.98 17.41
CA LEU A 361 7.70 -4.09 18.25
C LEU A 361 7.56 -5.46 18.93
N MET A 362 8.26 -6.49 18.43
CA MET A 362 8.22 -7.82 19.04
C MET A 362 9.63 -8.38 19.25
N PRO A 363 9.93 -8.94 20.42
CA PRO A 363 11.22 -9.55 20.73
C PRO A 363 11.31 -10.96 20.13
N VAL A 364 11.26 -11.06 18.80
CA VAL A 364 11.36 -12.32 18.05
C VAL A 364 12.43 -12.19 16.98
N ASP A 365 13.10 -13.29 16.65
CA ASP A 365 14.16 -13.31 15.65
C ASP A 365 13.63 -13.64 14.25
N ALA A 366 12.53 -14.40 14.19
CA ALA A 366 11.91 -14.83 12.95
C ALA A 366 10.43 -15.14 13.12
N PHE A 367 9.71 -15.17 12.01
CA PHE A 367 8.46 -15.91 11.91
C PHE A 367 8.72 -17.29 11.30
N GLY A 368 7.82 -18.22 11.53
CA GLY A 368 7.91 -19.53 10.93
C GLY A 368 6.55 -20.20 10.77
N VAL A 369 6.59 -21.25 10.00
CA VAL A 369 5.42 -22.07 9.71
C VAL A 369 5.77 -23.54 9.86
N ILE A 370 5.02 -24.24 10.70
CA ILE A 370 5.08 -25.68 10.87
C ILE A 370 3.93 -26.27 10.06
N VAL A 371 4.24 -27.08 9.05
CA VAL A 371 3.24 -27.75 8.21
C VAL A 371 3.04 -29.17 8.74
N ARG A 372 1.79 -29.54 8.90
CA ARG A 372 1.31 -30.87 9.32
C ARG A 372 0.40 -31.47 8.25
N PRO A 373 0.05 -32.74 8.29
CA PRO A 373 -0.80 -33.37 7.28
C PRO A 373 -2.15 -32.69 7.05
N ARG A 374 -2.74 -32.09 8.09
CA ARG A 374 -4.08 -31.49 8.01
C ARG A 374 -4.14 -30.02 8.34
N ASP A 375 -3.09 -29.44 8.89
CA ASP A 375 -3.07 -28.04 9.29
C ASP A 375 -1.69 -27.40 9.12
N THR A 376 -1.68 -26.07 9.25
CA THR A 376 -0.46 -25.27 9.20
C THR A 376 -0.46 -24.35 10.42
N VAL A 377 0.59 -24.40 11.19
CA VAL A 377 0.74 -23.63 12.43
C VAL A 377 1.71 -22.48 12.19
N GLN A 378 1.26 -21.25 12.35
CA GLN A 378 2.13 -20.08 12.35
C GLN A 378 2.75 -19.90 13.74
N VAL A 379 4.06 -19.71 13.79
CA VAL A 379 4.82 -19.56 15.03
C VAL A 379 5.76 -18.37 14.95
N MET A 380 5.98 -17.72 16.07
CA MET A 380 7.08 -16.80 16.28
C MET A 380 8.29 -17.58 16.76
N ILE A 381 9.47 -17.24 16.28
CA ILE A 381 10.69 -17.99 16.54
C ILE A 381 11.69 -17.08 17.25
N ARG A 382 12.30 -17.59 18.33
CA ARG A 382 13.47 -17.04 18.97
C ARG A 382 14.61 -18.07 18.90
N VAL A 383 15.80 -17.64 18.54
CA VAL A 383 16.96 -18.51 18.37
C VAL A 383 18.08 -18.05 19.28
N ASP A 384 18.38 -18.85 20.30
CA ASP A 384 19.58 -18.70 21.12
C ASP A 384 20.70 -19.52 20.49
N THR A 385 21.62 -18.83 19.78
CA THR A 385 22.74 -19.48 19.11
C THR A 385 23.82 -19.92 20.08
N ALA A 386 23.93 -19.27 21.25
CA ALA A 386 24.93 -19.61 22.27
C ALA A 386 24.60 -20.95 22.94
N HIS A 387 23.34 -21.16 23.30
CA HIS A 387 22.89 -22.39 23.93
C HIS A 387 22.28 -23.41 22.94
N ARG A 388 22.24 -23.06 21.65
CA ARG A 388 21.62 -23.89 20.60
C ARG A 388 20.17 -24.27 20.90
N VAL A 389 19.41 -23.28 21.38
CA VAL A 389 17.98 -23.43 21.69
C VAL A 389 17.16 -22.62 20.72
N VAL A 390 16.12 -23.23 20.17
CA VAL A 390 15.08 -22.55 19.42
C VAL A 390 13.77 -22.60 20.19
N THR A 391 13.11 -21.46 20.33
CA THR A 391 11.83 -21.34 21.02
C THR A 391 10.76 -20.96 20.01
N PHE A 392 9.77 -21.82 19.86
CA PHE A 392 8.57 -21.54 19.08
C PHE A 392 7.47 -21.02 20.00
N VAL A 393 6.80 -19.93 19.58
CA VAL A 393 5.72 -19.29 20.34
C VAL A 393 4.48 -19.19 19.48
N GLN A 394 3.35 -19.71 19.96
CA GLN A 394 2.03 -19.58 19.34
C GLN A 394 1.03 -19.05 20.37
N GLY A 395 0.66 -17.79 20.25
CA GLY A 395 -0.22 -17.15 21.25
C GLY A 395 0.40 -17.18 22.65
N LYS A 396 -0.21 -17.94 23.57
CA LYS A 396 0.29 -18.13 24.94
C LYS A 396 1.14 -19.42 25.10
N GLN A 397 1.20 -20.25 24.08
CA GLN A 397 1.95 -21.53 24.13
C GLN A 397 3.39 -21.28 23.69
N THR A 398 4.31 -21.85 24.43
CA THR A 398 5.75 -21.79 24.16
C THR A 398 6.32 -23.19 24.18
N SER A 399 7.14 -23.51 23.18
CA SER A 399 7.81 -24.79 23.04
C SER A 399 9.29 -24.58 22.81
N GLN A 400 10.14 -25.12 23.67
CA GLN A 400 11.60 -25.01 23.58
C GLN A 400 12.21 -26.28 23.02
N TRP A 401 13.15 -26.13 22.09
CA TRP A 401 13.84 -27.20 21.41
C TRP A 401 15.33 -26.94 21.36
N THR A 402 16.12 -27.93 21.64
CA THR A 402 17.56 -27.90 21.32
C THR A 402 17.74 -28.21 19.85
N TYR A 403 18.67 -27.54 19.21
CA TYR A 403 18.97 -27.80 17.81
C TYR A 403 20.44 -28.13 17.57
N THR A 404 20.67 -28.97 16.59
CA THR A 404 22.00 -29.25 16.05
C THR A 404 21.97 -29.16 14.52
N THR A 405 23.04 -28.68 13.94
CA THR A 405 23.23 -28.59 12.49
C THR A 405 24.39 -29.49 12.12
N PRO A 406 24.14 -30.80 11.87
CA PRO A 406 25.21 -31.73 11.52
C PRO A 406 26.01 -31.29 10.31
N ASP A 407 25.34 -30.66 9.34
CA ASP A 407 25.91 -30.02 8.15
C ASP A 407 25.05 -28.84 7.72
N THR A 408 25.40 -28.21 6.60
CA THR A 408 24.71 -27.03 6.05
C THR A 408 23.26 -27.30 5.60
N ASN A 409 22.91 -28.55 5.37
CA ASN A 409 21.63 -28.97 4.81
C ASN A 409 20.73 -29.69 5.80
N HIS A 410 21.23 -30.07 6.96
CA HIS A 410 20.46 -30.79 7.95
C HIS A 410 20.33 -30.02 9.26
N LEU A 411 19.12 -30.06 9.81
CA LEU A 411 18.76 -29.50 11.10
C LEU A 411 18.06 -30.58 11.92
N VAL A 412 18.55 -30.83 13.11
CA VAL A 412 17.93 -31.77 14.05
C VAL A 412 17.39 -30.97 15.23
N LEU A 413 16.11 -31.14 15.51
CA LEU A 413 15.42 -30.54 16.65
C LEU A 413 15.04 -31.62 17.65
N THR A 414 15.27 -31.38 18.94
CA THR A 414 14.87 -32.27 20.02
C THR A 414 14.19 -31.44 21.10
N GLY A 415 12.97 -31.77 21.44
CA GLY A 415 12.17 -31.00 22.40
C GLY A 415 10.79 -31.56 22.63
N VAL A 416 9.91 -30.79 23.24
CA VAL A 416 8.53 -31.17 23.53
C VAL A 416 7.59 -30.33 22.67
N ASP A 417 6.73 -30.99 21.89
CA ASP A 417 5.74 -30.29 21.05
C ASP A 417 4.49 -29.95 21.88
N HIS A 418 4.39 -28.69 22.29
CA HIS A 418 3.22 -28.17 23.05
C HIS A 418 2.10 -27.67 22.14
N PHE A 419 2.26 -27.68 20.80
CA PHE A 419 1.26 -27.20 19.85
C PHE A 419 0.21 -28.26 19.48
N ARG A 420 -0.06 -29.22 20.37
CA ARG A 420 -1.19 -30.13 20.20
C ARG A 420 -2.49 -29.34 20.16
N ARG A 421 -3.39 -29.70 19.27
CA ARG A 421 -4.74 -29.15 19.15
C ARG A 421 -5.37 -28.96 20.52
N ALA A 422 -5.54 -27.74 21.00
CA ALA A 422 -6.75 -27.37 21.71
C ALA A 422 -7.86 -27.48 20.64
N GLY A 423 -8.81 -28.42 20.84
CA GLY A 423 -9.82 -28.74 19.84
C GLY A 423 -10.54 -27.52 19.32
N MET A 424 -10.14 -27.08 18.16
CA MET A 424 -10.87 -26.09 17.38
C MET A 424 -11.75 -26.87 16.43
N THR A 425 -12.84 -27.38 16.98
CA THR A 425 -14.01 -27.82 16.21
C THR A 425 -14.51 -26.56 15.49
N LEU A 426 -14.11 -26.37 14.25
CA LEU A 426 -14.88 -25.57 13.30
C LEU A 426 -16.21 -26.30 13.12
N ALA A 427 -17.18 -25.97 13.99
CA ALA A 427 -18.56 -26.31 13.76
C ALA A 427 -18.99 -25.55 12.52
N LEU A 428 -18.90 -26.19 11.36
CA LEU A 428 -19.77 -25.90 10.24
C LEU A 428 -21.19 -25.98 10.78
N LYS A 429 -21.77 -24.84 11.08
CA LYS A 429 -23.13 -24.68 11.56
C LYS A 429 -24.06 -25.06 10.42
N SER A 430 -24.36 -26.36 10.30
CA SER A 430 -25.54 -26.82 9.62
C SER A 430 -26.74 -26.49 10.52
N PRO A 431 -27.81 -25.88 10.01
CA PRO A 431 -28.95 -25.54 10.85
C PRO A 431 -29.81 -26.78 11.01
N SER A 432 -29.68 -27.49 12.09
CA SER A 432 -30.76 -28.19 12.80
C SER A 432 -30.20 -29.28 13.72
N SER A 433 -30.33 -29.12 14.94
CA SER A 433 -31.01 -29.92 15.98
C SER A 433 -30.38 -29.70 17.34
N ALA A 434 -31.26 -29.46 18.29
CA ALA A 434 -30.96 -29.30 19.69
C ALA A 434 -30.54 -30.65 20.33
N ALA A 435 -29.83 -30.50 21.46
CA ALA A 435 -29.56 -31.50 22.49
C ALA A 435 -28.38 -32.45 22.26
N ALA A 436 -27.28 -32.13 22.94
CA ALA A 436 -26.65 -33.04 23.91
C ALA A 436 -25.51 -32.29 24.63
N ARG A 437 -25.71 -32.00 25.90
CA ARG A 437 -24.64 -31.70 26.85
C ARG A 437 -23.90 -33.00 27.13
N ASP A 438 -22.60 -33.02 26.87
CA ASP A 438 -21.70 -33.95 27.53
C ASP A 438 -20.42 -33.23 27.93
N THR A 439 -20.27 -33.13 29.24
CA THR A 439 -19.09 -32.73 29.98
C THR A 439 -18.04 -33.84 29.86
N ALA A 440 -17.07 -33.66 29.00
CA ALA A 440 -15.86 -34.48 29.00
C ALA A 440 -14.75 -33.75 29.76
N THR A 441 -14.59 -34.13 31.03
CA THR A 441 -13.42 -33.83 31.84
C THR A 441 -12.25 -34.65 31.31
N SER A 442 -11.33 -34.04 30.55
CA SER A 442 -10.08 -34.70 30.18
C SER A 442 -9.03 -34.45 31.26
N THR A 443 -8.79 -35.46 32.09
CA THR A 443 -7.60 -35.56 32.91
C THR A 443 -6.37 -35.64 32.03
N ALA A 444 -5.56 -34.59 32.07
CA ALA A 444 -4.25 -34.55 31.39
C ALA A 444 -3.28 -35.45 32.18
N SER A 445 -3.01 -36.63 31.65
CA SER A 445 -1.89 -37.47 32.06
C SER A 445 -0.59 -36.82 31.58
N GLY A 446 0.20 -36.34 32.55
CA GLY A 446 1.47 -35.68 32.29
C GLY A 446 2.62 -36.67 32.02
N ALA A 447 2.74 -37.16 30.83
CA ALA A 447 4.00 -37.66 30.32
C ALA A 447 4.49 -36.70 29.22
N SER A 448 5.57 -35.95 29.47
CA SER A 448 6.21 -35.08 28.48
C SER A 448 6.94 -35.96 27.45
N ASP A 449 6.25 -36.36 26.41
CA ASP A 449 6.84 -37.06 25.27
C ASP A 449 7.83 -36.17 24.58
N SER A 450 9.12 -36.44 24.74
CA SER A 450 10.15 -35.75 23.94
C SER A 450 10.06 -36.19 22.49
N VAL A 451 10.21 -35.23 21.59
CA VAL A 451 10.13 -35.43 20.15
C VAL A 451 11.49 -35.07 19.51
N ARG A 452 11.94 -35.92 18.60
CA ARG A 452 13.10 -35.66 17.77
C ARG A 452 12.71 -35.54 16.30
N VAL A 453 13.08 -34.43 15.66
CA VAL A 453 12.78 -34.14 14.26
C VAL A 453 14.07 -33.92 13.50
N THR A 454 14.29 -34.69 12.45
CA THR A 454 15.41 -34.50 11.51
C THR A 454 14.85 -33.84 10.24
N LEU A 455 15.42 -32.72 9.88
CA LEU A 455 14.97 -31.84 8.82
C LEU A 455 16.07 -31.69 7.76
N ARG A 456 15.73 -31.78 6.48
CA ARG A 456 16.59 -31.44 5.36
C ARG A 456 16.18 -30.09 4.79
N ARG A 457 17.17 -29.20 4.62
CA ARG A 457 16.98 -27.90 4.00
C ARG A 457 16.68 -28.06 2.52
N LEU A 458 15.68 -27.34 2.03
CA LEU A 458 15.39 -27.23 0.62
C LEU A 458 16.27 -26.15 -0.02
N ASP A 459 16.77 -26.44 -1.21
CA ASP A 459 17.40 -25.42 -2.02
C ASP A 459 16.32 -24.49 -2.59
N LEU A 460 16.18 -23.31 -2.00
CA LEU A 460 15.20 -22.32 -2.41
C LEU A 460 15.41 -21.84 -3.85
N MET A 461 16.65 -21.90 -4.35
CA MET A 461 16.95 -21.53 -5.74
C MET A 461 16.67 -22.66 -6.74
N ALA A 462 16.38 -23.87 -6.27
CA ALA A 462 15.94 -24.98 -7.12
C ALA A 462 14.51 -24.81 -7.63
N PHE A 463 13.70 -23.96 -6.99
CA PHE A 463 12.37 -23.60 -7.51
C PHE A 463 12.55 -22.91 -8.87
N ARG A 464 11.96 -23.49 -9.95
CA ARG A 464 12.09 -22.98 -11.33
C ARG A 464 11.72 -21.50 -11.47
N LEU A 465 10.77 -21.02 -10.65
CA LEU A 465 10.36 -19.61 -10.59
C LEU A 465 11.47 -18.65 -10.11
N LEU A 466 12.47 -19.16 -9.39
CA LEU A 466 13.55 -18.34 -8.82
C LEU A 466 14.85 -18.42 -9.63
N ARG A 467 14.95 -19.33 -10.60
CA ARG A 467 16.07 -19.34 -11.54
C ARG A 467 15.82 -18.22 -12.55
N GLY A 468 16.42 -17.05 -12.29
CA GLY A 468 16.54 -16.02 -13.32
C GLY A 468 17.20 -16.61 -14.57
N LYS A 469 16.66 -16.26 -15.75
CA LYS A 469 17.31 -16.54 -17.03
C LYS A 469 18.62 -15.78 -17.12
#